data_7ba8b5d57acc6ed8f222600e0fd41b50
#
_entry.id   7ba8b5d57acc6ed8f222600e0fd41b50
#
_cell.length_a   1.000
_cell.length_b   1.000
_cell.length_c   1.000
_cell.angle_alpha   90.00
_cell.angle_beta   90.00
_cell.angle_gamma   90.00
#
_symmetry.space_group_name_H-M   'P 1'
#
loop_
_entity.id
_entity.type
_entity.pdbx_description
1 polymer ?
#
loop_
_entity_poly.entity_id
_entity_poly.type
_entity_poly.pdbx_seq_one_letter_code
_entity_poly.pdbx_strand_id
1 'polypeptide(L)'
;MIENEKFERHLRESNLSENTISSYMFAIKQYGQQYDDITQKKLREYKVWLIENYKPKTVNLRLRALNCYLESIGKEKLKLPFVRVQQKSYLENVISEADYEYFKSCLKKDDEMFWYFVIRFLAATGARVSEL
;
A
#
# COMPACT_ATOMS: atom_id res chain seq x y z
N MET A 1 3.10 -22.13 14.30
CA MET A 1 2.59 -22.25 12.93
C MET A 1 1.58 -21.14 12.65
N ILE A 2 1.70 -20.47 11.54
CA ILE A 2 0.81 -19.35 11.19
C ILE A 2 -0.43 -19.91 10.51
N GLU A 3 -1.61 -19.65 11.08
CA GLU A 3 -2.88 -20.11 10.55
C GLU A 3 -3.45 -19.09 9.56
N ASN A 4 -3.03 -19.20 8.30
CA ASN A 4 -3.39 -18.23 7.25
C ASN A 4 -4.89 -18.14 6.99
N GLU A 5 -5.60 -19.28 7.01
CA GLU A 5 -7.04 -19.31 6.72
C GLU A 5 -7.89 -18.59 7.79
N LYS A 6 -7.53 -18.75 9.05
CA LYS A 6 -8.21 -18.05 10.15
C LYS A 6 -7.97 -16.54 10.07
N PHE A 7 -6.77 -16.15 9.73
CA PHE A 7 -6.44 -14.73 9.58
C PHE A 7 -7.17 -14.11 8.39
N GLU A 8 -7.21 -14.80 7.25
CA GLU A 8 -7.99 -14.34 6.09
C GLU A 8 -9.45 -14.13 6.41
N ARG A 9 -10.05 -15.08 7.13
CA ARG A 9 -11.45 -14.96 7.58
C ARG A 9 -11.63 -13.75 8.49
N HIS A 10 -10.75 -13.55 9.45
CA HIS A 10 -10.76 -12.38 10.33
C HIS A 10 -10.70 -11.06 9.55
N LEU A 11 -9.86 -10.98 8.51
CA LEU A 11 -9.76 -9.81 7.66
C LEU A 11 -11.05 -9.56 6.86
N ARG A 12 -11.68 -10.61 6.35
CA ARG A 12 -12.95 -10.51 5.63
C ARG A 12 -14.09 -10.05 6.53
N GLU A 13 -14.16 -10.56 7.75
CA GLU A 13 -15.13 -10.14 8.78
C GLU A 13 -14.94 -8.67 9.18
N SER A 14 -13.73 -8.12 9.05
CA SER A 14 -13.42 -6.72 9.33
C SER A 14 -13.78 -5.78 8.16
N ASN A 15 -14.41 -6.28 7.11
CA ASN A 15 -14.84 -5.50 5.93
C ASN A 15 -13.71 -4.75 5.21
N LEU A 16 -12.52 -5.33 5.17
CA LEU A 16 -11.39 -4.76 4.45
C LEU A 16 -11.53 -5.02 2.94
N SER A 17 -10.94 -4.13 2.13
CA SER A 17 -10.92 -4.33 0.67
C SER A 17 -10.10 -5.56 0.28
N GLU A 18 -10.41 -6.17 -0.87
CA GLU A 18 -9.66 -7.32 -1.38
C GLU A 18 -8.17 -7.01 -1.56
N ASN A 19 -7.82 -5.81 -1.99
CA ASN A 19 -6.43 -5.38 -2.12
C ASN A 19 -5.71 -5.35 -0.77
N THR A 20 -6.37 -4.85 0.28
CA THR A 20 -5.83 -4.84 1.63
C THR A 20 -5.64 -6.25 2.17
N ILE A 21 -6.63 -7.12 1.98
CA ILE A 21 -6.57 -8.52 2.40
C ILE A 21 -5.40 -9.23 1.71
N SER A 22 -5.26 -9.07 0.40
CA SER A 22 -4.15 -9.65 -0.37
C SER A 22 -2.79 -9.17 0.14
N SER A 23 -2.65 -7.87 0.40
CA SER A 23 -1.41 -7.28 0.92
C SER A 23 -1.05 -7.81 2.31
N TYR A 24 -2.03 -7.93 3.19
CA TYR A 24 -1.83 -8.44 4.54
C TYR A 24 -1.49 -9.93 4.53
N MET A 25 -2.19 -10.72 3.72
CA MET A 25 -1.88 -12.14 3.56
C MET A 25 -0.48 -12.36 3.00
N PHE A 26 -0.06 -11.56 2.04
CA PHE A 26 1.31 -11.62 1.51
C PHE A 26 2.35 -11.34 2.60
N ALA A 27 2.13 -10.32 3.42
CA ALA A 27 3.05 -9.97 4.52
C ALA A 27 3.19 -11.11 5.53
N ILE A 28 2.08 -11.73 5.90
CA ILE A 28 2.08 -12.86 6.85
C ILE A 28 2.76 -14.09 6.26
N LYS A 29 2.50 -14.40 4.99
CA LYS A 29 3.19 -15.49 4.30
C LYS A 29 4.70 -15.26 4.21
N GLN A 30 5.12 -14.03 3.93
CA GLN A 30 6.53 -13.66 3.88
C GLN A 30 7.22 -13.87 5.24
N TYR A 31 6.57 -13.46 6.32
CA TYR A 31 7.05 -13.73 7.67
C TYR A 31 7.18 -15.24 7.93
N GLY A 32 6.15 -16.01 7.61
CA GLY A 32 6.10 -17.45 7.81
C GLY A 32 7.14 -18.24 7.02
N GLN A 33 7.63 -17.70 5.91
CA GLN A 33 8.72 -18.31 5.15
C GLN A 33 10.08 -18.19 5.85
N GLN A 34 10.25 -17.19 6.69
CA GLN A 34 11.52 -16.92 7.38
C GLN A 34 11.51 -17.42 8.83
N TYR A 35 10.36 -17.46 9.47
CA TYR A 35 10.22 -17.78 10.89
C TYR A 35 9.06 -18.72 11.13
N ASP A 36 9.30 -19.78 11.92
CA ASP A 36 8.26 -20.75 12.29
C ASP A 36 7.42 -20.30 13.47
N ASP A 37 8.01 -19.50 14.36
CA ASP A 37 7.38 -19.05 15.61
C ASP A 37 7.20 -17.54 15.65
N ILE A 38 6.26 -17.12 16.48
CA ILE A 38 6.02 -15.71 16.77
C ILE A 38 6.54 -15.39 18.17
N THR A 39 7.77 -14.86 18.22
CA THR A 39 8.39 -14.38 19.45
C THR A 39 8.82 -12.93 19.27
N GLN A 40 8.95 -12.20 20.38
CA GLN A 40 9.36 -10.81 20.32
C GLN A 40 10.72 -10.63 19.63
N LYS A 41 11.64 -11.55 19.88
CA LYS A 41 12.96 -11.54 19.24
C LYS A 41 12.86 -11.69 17.73
N LYS A 42 12.11 -12.69 17.24
CA LYS A 42 11.93 -12.95 15.80
C LYS A 42 11.19 -11.81 15.10
N LEU A 43 10.20 -11.22 15.74
CA LEU A 43 9.49 -10.05 15.21
C LEU A 43 10.41 -8.84 15.04
N ARG A 44 11.28 -8.60 16.02
CA ARG A 44 12.28 -7.52 15.95
C ARG A 44 13.32 -7.78 14.85
N GLU A 45 13.79 -9.00 14.70
CA GLU A 45 14.71 -9.40 13.63
C GLU A 45 14.06 -9.21 12.26
N TYR A 46 12.81 -9.58 12.10
CA TYR A 46 12.05 -9.36 10.88
C TYR A 46 11.89 -7.86 10.57
N LYS A 47 11.61 -7.04 11.57
CA LYS A 47 11.53 -5.59 11.40
C LYS A 47 12.85 -5.00 10.91
N VAL A 48 13.98 -5.41 11.48
CA VAL A 48 15.32 -4.98 11.04
C VAL A 48 15.55 -5.38 9.59
N TRP A 49 15.22 -6.62 9.23
CA TRP A 49 15.34 -7.11 7.86
C TRP A 49 14.47 -6.29 6.89
N LEU A 50 13.25 -5.94 7.28
CA LEU A 50 12.37 -5.06 6.46
C LEU A 50 13.00 -3.69 6.24
N ILE A 51 13.55 -3.07 7.29
CA ILE A 51 14.20 -1.76 7.22
C ILE A 51 15.37 -1.78 6.24
N GLU A 52 16.15 -2.86 6.22
CA GLU A 52 17.29 -3.02 5.35
C GLU A 52 16.93 -3.25 3.88
N ASN A 53 15.78 -3.86 3.60
CA ASN A 53 15.40 -4.31 2.25
C ASN A 53 14.29 -3.50 1.59
N TYR A 54 13.52 -2.72 2.34
CA TYR A 54 12.34 -2.01 1.82
C TYR A 54 12.33 -0.54 2.24
N LYS A 55 11.53 0.24 1.50
CA LYS A 55 11.28 1.65 1.83
C LYS A 55 10.40 1.77 3.08
N PRO A 56 10.50 2.88 3.86
CA PRO A 56 9.76 3.05 5.11
C PRO A 56 8.24 2.84 4.99
N LYS A 57 7.62 3.27 3.90
CA LYS A 57 6.17 3.06 3.67
C LYS A 57 5.83 1.57 3.55
N THR A 58 6.65 0.80 2.84
CA THR A 58 6.48 -0.65 2.70
C THR A 58 6.71 -1.35 4.02
N VAL A 59 7.74 -0.96 4.78
CA VAL A 59 8.00 -1.48 6.13
C VAL A 59 6.77 -1.30 7.01
N ASN A 60 6.19 -0.11 7.05
CA ASN A 60 5.00 0.18 7.84
C ASN A 60 3.78 -0.63 7.40
N LEU A 61 3.61 -0.86 6.10
CA LEU A 61 2.55 -1.73 5.59
C LEU A 61 2.70 -3.17 6.11
N ARG A 62 3.91 -3.73 6.06
CA ARG A 62 4.21 -5.07 6.59
C ARG A 62 4.00 -5.14 8.11
N LEU A 63 4.44 -4.12 8.84
CA LEU A 63 4.25 -4.04 10.29
C LEU A 63 2.78 -3.92 10.67
N ARG A 64 1.99 -3.17 9.91
CA ARG A 64 0.54 -3.07 10.12
C ARG A 64 -0.15 -4.41 9.95
N ALA A 65 0.23 -5.16 8.92
CA ALA A 65 -0.28 -6.52 8.69
C ALA A 65 0.06 -7.46 9.86
N LEU A 66 1.32 -7.43 10.32
CA LEU A 66 1.76 -8.22 11.48
C LEU A 66 1.03 -7.84 12.75
N ASN A 67 0.87 -6.56 13.02
CA ASN A 67 0.15 -6.08 14.20
C ASN A 67 -1.32 -6.52 14.17
N CYS A 68 -1.97 -6.47 13.01
CA CYS A 68 -3.32 -6.97 12.82
C CYS A 68 -3.41 -8.49 13.09
N TYR A 69 -2.44 -9.25 12.60
CA TYR A 69 -2.35 -10.67 12.89
C TYR A 69 -2.17 -10.96 14.39
N LEU A 70 -1.30 -10.20 15.05
CA LEU A 70 -1.06 -10.34 16.49
C LEU A 70 -2.33 -10.06 17.31
N GLU A 71 -3.11 -9.07 16.90
CA GLU A 71 -4.43 -8.81 17.51
C GLU A 71 -5.37 -10.01 17.34
N SER A 72 -5.41 -10.57 16.14
CA SER A 72 -6.32 -11.69 15.83
C SER A 72 -6.04 -12.94 16.66
N ILE A 73 -4.80 -13.15 17.09
CA ILE A 73 -4.39 -14.29 17.92
C ILE A 73 -4.26 -13.95 19.40
N GLY A 74 -4.65 -12.72 19.81
CA GLY A 74 -4.62 -12.30 21.21
C GLY A 74 -3.23 -11.96 21.77
N LYS A 75 -2.23 -11.73 20.91
CA LYS A 75 -0.86 -11.38 21.29
C LYS A 75 -0.55 -9.88 21.09
N GLU A 76 -1.45 -9.02 21.49
CA GLU A 76 -1.31 -7.56 21.31
C GLU A 76 -0.06 -6.97 21.94
N LYS A 77 0.42 -7.58 23.02
CA LYS A 77 1.64 -7.13 23.72
C LYS A 77 2.91 -7.21 22.86
N LEU A 78 2.87 -8.01 21.80
CA LEU A 78 3.99 -8.21 20.88
C LEU A 78 3.99 -7.23 19.70
N LYS A 79 3.01 -6.34 19.60
CA LYS A 79 2.94 -5.37 18.52
C LYS A 79 4.22 -4.56 18.37
N LEU A 80 4.60 -4.30 17.15
CA LEU A 80 5.79 -3.55 16.80
C LEU A 80 5.44 -2.09 16.50
N PRO A 81 6.27 -1.12 16.98
CA PRO A 81 6.10 0.28 16.61
C PRO A 81 6.47 0.51 15.15
N PHE A 82 5.78 1.47 14.52
CA PHE A 82 6.04 1.85 13.14
C PHE A 82 7.34 2.64 12.98
N VAL A 83 7.88 2.60 11.76
CA VAL A 83 9.05 3.39 11.38
C VAL A 83 8.60 4.79 10.99
N ARG A 84 9.41 5.80 11.36
CA ARG A 84 9.13 7.18 10.99
C ARG A 84 9.30 7.37 9.48
N VAL A 85 8.27 7.92 8.83
CA VAL A 85 8.29 8.23 7.39
C VAL A 85 8.43 9.73 7.21
N GLN A 86 9.44 10.17 6.46
CA GLN A 86 9.52 11.55 6.02
C GLN A 86 8.56 11.76 4.85
N GLN A 87 7.61 12.65 5.02
CA GLN A 87 6.75 13.07 3.92
C GLN A 87 7.44 14.19 3.15
N LYS A 88 7.52 14.04 1.84
CA LYS A 88 7.98 15.13 0.98
C LYS A 88 6.91 16.23 0.98
N SER A 89 7.32 17.46 1.20
CA SER A 89 6.44 18.62 1.21
C SER A 89 6.05 19.12 -0.18
N TYR A 90 6.61 18.52 -1.22
CA TYR A 90 6.34 18.88 -2.62
C TYR A 90 6.08 17.64 -3.44
N LEU A 91 5.31 17.79 -4.50
CA LEU A 91 5.02 16.72 -5.45
C LEU A 91 6.11 16.69 -6.52
N GLU A 92 6.68 15.50 -6.72
CA GLU A 92 7.58 15.24 -7.85
C GLU A 92 6.75 14.73 -9.04
N ASN A 93 7.27 14.96 -10.24
CA ASN A 93 6.67 14.48 -11.50
C ASN A 93 5.25 15.01 -11.77
N VAL A 94 4.96 16.23 -11.32
CA VAL A 94 3.74 16.93 -11.68
C VAL A 94 3.98 17.68 -12.99
N ILE A 95 3.07 17.49 -13.94
CA ILE A 95 3.17 18.22 -15.21
C ILE A 95 2.89 19.71 -15.00
N SER A 96 3.59 20.57 -15.74
CA SER A 96 3.34 22.00 -15.73
C SER A 96 2.05 22.34 -16.49
N GLU A 97 1.50 23.53 -16.23
CA GLU A 97 0.35 24.03 -16.98
C GLU A 97 0.66 24.11 -18.49
N ALA A 98 1.87 24.54 -18.85
CA ALA A 98 2.30 24.60 -20.24
C ALA A 98 2.33 23.21 -20.90
N ASP A 99 2.85 22.19 -20.22
CA ASP A 99 2.87 20.81 -20.71
C ASP A 99 1.46 20.24 -20.88
N TYR A 100 0.57 20.55 -19.95
CA TYR A 100 -0.84 20.14 -20.01
C TYR A 100 -1.55 20.78 -21.22
N GLU A 101 -1.38 22.08 -21.45
CA GLU A 101 -1.97 22.78 -22.60
C GLU A 101 -1.39 22.25 -23.93
N TYR A 102 -0.08 21.99 -23.99
CA TYR A 102 0.56 21.38 -25.16
C TYR A 102 -0.02 19.99 -25.46
N PHE A 103 -0.16 19.16 -24.44
CA PHE A 103 -0.72 17.81 -24.58
C PHE A 103 -2.16 17.83 -25.11
N LYS A 104 -3.01 18.72 -24.59
CA LYS A 104 -4.35 18.92 -25.10
C LYS A 104 -4.36 19.33 -26.58
N SER A 105 -3.46 20.23 -26.96
CA SER A 105 -3.31 20.67 -28.36
C SER A 105 -2.95 19.53 -29.29
N CYS A 106 -2.02 18.65 -28.87
CA CYS A 106 -1.62 17.46 -29.61
C CYS A 106 -2.79 16.49 -29.81
N LEU A 107 -3.61 16.25 -28.79
CA LEU A 107 -4.78 15.38 -28.89
C LEU A 107 -5.83 15.94 -29.87
N LYS A 108 -6.03 17.25 -29.90
CA LYS A 108 -6.91 17.89 -30.90
C LYS A 108 -6.39 17.74 -32.33
N LYS A 109 -5.09 17.94 -32.56
CA LYS A 109 -4.47 17.81 -33.88
C LYS A 109 -4.56 16.40 -34.42
N ASP A 110 -4.39 15.40 -33.55
CA ASP A 110 -4.43 13.98 -33.92
C ASP A 110 -5.87 13.41 -33.95
N ASP A 111 -6.88 14.26 -33.79
CA ASP A 111 -8.30 13.90 -33.76
C ASP A 111 -8.67 12.86 -32.67
N GLU A 112 -7.89 12.84 -31.62
CA GLU A 112 -8.10 11.96 -30.45
C GLU A 112 -9.05 12.63 -29.43
N MET A 113 -10.27 12.94 -29.87
CA MET A 113 -11.22 13.71 -29.07
C MET A 113 -11.70 12.98 -27.82
N PHE A 114 -11.77 11.66 -27.83
CA PHE A 114 -12.14 10.88 -26.65
C PHE A 114 -11.12 11.13 -25.50
N TRP A 115 -9.82 10.98 -25.77
CA TRP A 115 -8.78 11.22 -24.79
C TRP A 115 -8.67 12.68 -24.38
N TYR A 116 -8.93 13.60 -25.30
CA TYR A 116 -9.00 15.03 -25.00
C TYR A 116 -10.04 15.32 -23.93
N PHE A 117 -11.24 14.80 -24.06
CA PHE A 117 -12.31 15.00 -23.08
C PHE A 117 -12.02 14.28 -21.76
N VAL A 118 -11.44 13.08 -21.78
CA VAL A 118 -11.04 12.35 -20.57
C VAL A 118 -10.04 13.17 -19.76
N ILE A 119 -9.01 13.71 -20.37
CA ILE A 119 -8.00 14.52 -19.71
C ILE A 119 -8.58 15.80 -19.12
N ARG A 120 -9.43 16.48 -19.86
CA ARG A 120 -10.13 17.67 -19.36
C ARG A 120 -11.03 17.35 -18.17
N PHE A 121 -11.74 16.26 -18.24
CA PHE A 121 -12.60 15.81 -17.14
C PHE A 121 -11.78 15.53 -15.87
N LEU A 122 -10.68 14.77 -16.00
CA LEU A 122 -9.80 14.46 -14.88
C LEU A 122 -9.18 15.73 -14.27
N ALA A 123 -8.70 16.66 -15.09
CA ALA A 123 -8.11 17.91 -14.63
C ALA A 123 -9.13 18.82 -13.95
N ALA A 124 -10.35 18.90 -14.46
CA ALA A 124 -11.41 19.75 -13.91
C ALA A 124 -12.00 19.21 -12.60
N THR A 125 -12.12 17.89 -12.47
CA THR A 125 -12.78 17.24 -11.31
C THR A 125 -11.82 16.75 -10.26
N GLY A 126 -10.54 16.54 -10.59
CA GLY A 126 -9.56 15.90 -9.70
C GLY A 126 -9.86 14.42 -9.46
N ALA A 127 -10.73 13.81 -10.27
CA ALA A 127 -11.06 12.39 -10.16
C ALA A 127 -9.85 11.50 -10.46
N ARG A 128 -9.81 10.32 -9.84
CA ARG A 128 -8.80 9.32 -10.15
C ARG A 128 -9.20 8.55 -11.41
N VAL A 129 -8.19 8.01 -12.13
CA VAL A 129 -8.44 7.21 -13.34
C VAL A 129 -9.39 6.04 -13.05
N SER A 130 -9.28 5.41 -11.90
CA SER A 130 -10.14 4.29 -11.47
C SER A 130 -11.60 4.69 -11.21
N GLU A 131 -11.90 5.98 -11.10
CA GLU A 131 -13.24 6.53 -10.85
C GLU A 131 -14.00 6.85 -12.15
N LEU A 132 -13.35 6.68 -13.30
CA LEU A 132 -13.97 6.88 -14.61
C LEU A 132 -14.99 5.80 -14.97
#